data_564c601b042078cbc6474e20d2971db5
#
_entry.id   564c601b042078cbc6474e20d2971db5
#
_cell.length_a   1.000
_cell.length_b   1.000
_cell.length_c   1.000
_cell.angle_alpha   90.00
_cell.angle_beta   90.00
_cell.angle_gamma   90.00
#
_symmetry.space_group_name_H-M   'P 1'
#
loop_
_entity.id
_entity.type
_entity.pdbx_description
1 polymer ?
#
loop_
_entity_poly.entity_id
_entity_poly.type
_entity_poly.pdbx_seq_one_letter_code
_entity_poly.pdbx_strand_id
1 'polypeptide(L)'
;MKLGYLCGYSAAEVERAARLGFQSIEASAASLIPNLDAPPDLGILASRVDATLKKNNVTISALANYATPLLPDDPAVSLRRYRTIFDLAKLLGVGVVSAMAGNLPDRPLKEAMARFAEVWGPIAKAAEDMGLKVAFENWPGMGGDIPWHSVNLAWSPRNWREMFERVNSPALGLEFDPSHLVWQGIDHIQALKEFRSKIFHSHAKDTEMLIHNVRREGLLGIHHGCWRYRIPGYGVVNWAEYIAALIEIGYDGGIAIEHEDPVFAGDRFEEGLVRGFHVLNPLVNPS
;
A
#
# COMPACT_ATOMS: atom_id res chain seq x y z
N MET A 1 -0.40 15.33 -7.80
CA MET A 1 -0.11 14.24 -6.83
C MET A 1 0.32 14.83 -5.50
N LYS A 2 0.15 14.13 -4.36
CA LYS A 2 0.62 14.58 -3.03
C LYS A 2 1.68 13.61 -2.50
N LEU A 3 2.83 14.13 -2.11
CA LEU A 3 3.90 13.32 -1.53
C LEU A 3 3.71 13.19 -0.02
N GLY A 4 3.80 11.96 0.46
CA GLY A 4 3.65 11.60 1.87
C GLY A 4 4.52 10.41 2.25
N TYR A 5 4.25 9.81 3.41
CA TYR A 5 4.83 8.55 3.84
C TYR A 5 3.85 7.71 4.67
N LEU A 6 4.05 6.40 4.65
CA LEU A 6 3.28 5.45 5.45
C LEU A 6 3.76 5.50 6.91
N CYS A 7 2.81 5.65 7.84
CA CYS A 7 3.10 5.63 9.28
C CYS A 7 1.89 5.20 10.12
N GLY A 8 2.14 4.87 11.38
CA GLY A 8 1.11 4.87 12.41
C GLY A 8 0.67 6.30 12.68
N TYR A 9 -0.64 6.56 12.72
CA TYR A 9 -1.13 7.89 13.03
C TYR A 9 -0.77 8.31 14.47
N SER A 10 -0.18 9.48 14.60
CA SER A 10 -0.08 10.24 15.84
C SER A 10 0.04 11.73 15.53
N ALA A 11 -0.25 12.62 16.49
CA ALA A 11 -0.04 14.05 16.30
C ALA A 11 1.42 14.38 15.96
N ALA A 12 2.37 13.66 16.58
CA ALA A 12 3.80 13.81 16.33
C ALA A 12 4.19 13.43 14.89
N GLU A 13 3.56 12.39 14.31
CA GLU A 13 3.81 12.02 12.90
C GLU A 13 3.27 13.07 11.94
N VAL A 14 2.09 13.63 12.23
CA VAL A 14 1.52 14.73 11.42
C VAL A 14 2.42 15.98 11.49
N GLU A 15 2.90 16.34 12.69
CA GLU A 15 3.85 17.46 12.88
C GLU A 15 5.20 17.19 12.19
N ARG A 16 5.69 15.95 12.23
CA ARG A 16 6.89 15.53 11.48
C ARG A 16 6.67 15.68 9.97
N ALA A 17 5.56 15.20 9.44
CA ALA A 17 5.24 15.33 8.03
C ALA A 17 5.28 16.79 7.57
N ALA A 18 4.59 17.68 8.30
CA ALA A 18 4.58 19.11 8.01
C ALA A 18 5.98 19.72 8.07
N ARG A 19 6.77 19.43 9.11
CA ARG A 19 8.13 19.96 9.30
C ARG A 19 9.08 19.52 8.18
N LEU A 20 8.91 18.30 7.68
CA LEU A 20 9.73 17.75 6.59
C LEU A 20 9.25 18.15 5.19
N GLY A 21 8.13 18.88 5.08
CA GLY A 21 7.58 19.36 3.82
C GLY A 21 6.63 18.38 3.11
N PHE A 22 6.28 17.26 3.74
CA PHE A 22 5.29 16.34 3.20
C PHE A 22 3.87 16.93 3.25
N GLN A 23 3.09 16.66 2.21
CA GLN A 23 1.72 17.17 2.06
C GLN A 23 0.68 16.18 2.59
N SER A 24 1.08 14.93 2.78
CA SER A 24 0.19 13.87 3.24
C SER A 24 0.91 12.83 4.09
N ILE A 25 0.11 12.02 4.78
CA ILE A 25 0.53 10.73 5.33
C ILE A 25 -0.42 9.65 4.80
N GLU A 26 0.07 8.45 4.67
CA GLU A 26 -0.77 7.26 4.64
C GLU A 26 -0.82 6.73 6.07
N ALA A 27 -2.02 6.64 6.64
CA ALA A 27 -2.19 6.35 8.06
C ALA A 27 -2.62 4.91 8.27
N SER A 28 -1.88 4.15 9.09
CA SER A 28 -2.31 2.81 9.50
C SER A 28 -3.63 2.87 10.27
N ALA A 29 -4.65 2.18 9.76
CA ALA A 29 -5.96 2.08 10.41
C ALA A 29 -5.87 1.48 11.82
N ALA A 30 -4.96 0.53 12.04
CA ALA A 30 -4.74 -0.10 13.34
C ALA A 30 -4.26 0.90 14.41
N SER A 31 -3.56 1.96 14.03
CA SER A 31 -3.14 3.01 14.96
C SER A 31 -4.29 3.94 15.38
N LEU A 32 -5.32 4.04 14.54
CA LEU A 32 -6.53 4.83 14.79
C LEU A 32 -7.61 3.99 15.50
N ILE A 33 -7.81 2.76 15.06
CA ILE A 33 -8.78 1.80 15.58
C ILE A 33 -8.05 0.49 15.92
N PRO A 34 -7.46 0.38 17.11
CA PRO A 34 -6.72 -0.83 17.50
C PRO A 34 -7.58 -2.10 17.55
N ASN A 35 -8.89 -1.96 17.77
CA ASN A 35 -9.83 -3.06 17.76
C ASN A 35 -11.02 -2.74 16.86
N LEU A 36 -11.05 -3.31 15.66
CA LEU A 36 -12.13 -3.11 14.69
C LEU A 36 -13.47 -3.76 15.10
N ASP A 37 -13.45 -4.73 16.02
CA ASP A 37 -14.66 -5.37 16.52
C ASP A 37 -15.30 -4.60 17.70
N ALA A 38 -14.57 -3.65 18.30
CA ALA A 38 -15.02 -2.73 19.34
C ALA A 38 -14.41 -1.33 19.13
N PRO A 39 -14.80 -0.63 18.04
CA PRO A 39 -14.23 0.66 17.71
C PRO A 39 -14.59 1.73 18.75
N PRO A 40 -13.76 2.77 18.91
CA PRO A 40 -14.13 3.95 19.67
C PRO A 40 -15.25 4.72 18.96
N ASP A 41 -15.74 5.80 19.60
CA ASP A 41 -16.63 6.75 18.91
C ASP A 41 -15.87 7.37 17.72
N LEU A 42 -16.28 6.99 16.50
CA LEU A 42 -15.61 7.41 15.27
C LEU A 42 -15.79 8.90 15.00
N GLY A 43 -16.88 9.52 15.43
CA GLY A 43 -17.11 10.96 15.26
C GLY A 43 -16.14 11.79 16.11
N ILE A 44 -15.96 11.40 17.37
CA ILE A 44 -14.98 12.03 18.27
C ILE A 44 -13.56 11.82 17.76
N LEU A 45 -13.24 10.58 17.35
CA LEU A 45 -11.93 10.25 16.78
C LEU A 45 -11.64 11.10 15.54
N ALA A 46 -12.55 11.13 14.56
CA ALA A 46 -12.38 11.86 13.32
C ALA A 46 -12.21 13.37 13.56
N SER A 47 -13.00 13.95 14.46
CA SER A 47 -12.90 15.38 14.81
C SER A 47 -11.52 15.74 15.36
N ARG A 48 -10.94 14.87 16.21
CA ARG A 48 -9.61 15.04 16.79
C ARG A 48 -8.50 14.94 15.74
N VAL A 49 -8.63 13.92 14.86
CA VAL A 49 -7.68 13.70 13.75
C VAL A 49 -7.72 14.90 12.79
N ASP A 50 -8.90 15.31 12.35
CA ASP A 50 -9.10 16.41 11.43
C ASP A 50 -8.54 17.75 11.97
N ALA A 51 -8.75 18.04 13.25
CA ALA A 51 -8.18 19.22 13.91
C ALA A 51 -6.64 19.23 13.84
N THR A 52 -6.00 18.06 14.06
CA THR A 52 -4.54 17.93 13.98
C THR A 52 -4.03 18.11 12.55
N LEU A 53 -4.70 17.48 11.58
CA LEU A 53 -4.35 17.58 10.16
C LEU A 53 -4.46 19.02 9.66
N LYS A 54 -5.57 19.71 9.96
CA LYS A 54 -5.80 21.11 9.58
C LYS A 54 -4.77 22.06 10.18
N LYS A 55 -4.45 21.90 11.48
CA LYS A 55 -3.42 22.70 12.16
C LYS A 55 -2.08 22.65 11.45
N ASN A 56 -1.74 21.49 10.87
CA ASN A 56 -0.44 21.23 10.25
C ASN A 56 -0.46 21.32 8.72
N ASN A 57 -1.61 21.57 8.10
CA ASN A 57 -1.81 21.57 6.64
C ASN A 57 -1.34 20.25 5.98
N VAL A 58 -1.62 19.11 6.63
CA VAL A 58 -1.33 17.77 6.14
C VAL A 58 -2.65 17.04 5.91
N THR A 59 -2.69 16.15 4.92
CA THR A 59 -3.88 15.32 4.62
C THR A 59 -3.55 13.84 4.85
N ILE A 60 -4.60 13.00 4.95
CA ILE A 60 -4.43 11.55 4.83
C ILE A 60 -4.71 11.15 3.38
N SER A 61 -3.75 10.52 2.71
CA SER A 61 -3.90 10.05 1.33
C SER A 61 -4.64 8.71 1.24
N ALA A 62 -4.41 7.82 2.19
CA ALA A 62 -5.12 6.55 2.33
C ALA A 62 -5.13 6.08 3.80
N LEU A 63 -6.12 5.25 4.17
CA LEU A 63 -6.11 4.49 5.41
C LEU A 63 -5.63 3.07 5.12
N ALA A 64 -4.45 2.71 5.64
CA ALA A 64 -3.84 1.41 5.41
C ALA A 64 -4.37 0.35 6.39
N ASN A 65 -4.94 -0.73 5.88
CA ASN A 65 -5.36 -1.90 6.64
C ASN A 65 -4.79 -3.18 6.03
N TYR A 66 -3.57 -3.52 6.42
CA TYR A 66 -2.85 -4.70 5.91
C TYR A 66 -3.16 -6.00 6.64
N ALA A 67 -4.35 -6.10 7.23
CA ALA A 67 -4.85 -7.35 7.76
C ALA A 67 -5.14 -8.36 6.63
N THR A 68 -5.19 -9.64 6.99
CA THR A 68 -5.46 -10.75 6.06
C THR A 68 -6.95 -11.12 6.06
N PRO A 69 -7.79 -10.52 5.20
CA PRO A 69 -9.25 -10.63 5.29
C PRO A 69 -9.80 -12.00 4.90
N LEU A 70 -9.01 -12.82 4.22
CA LEU A 70 -9.43 -14.17 3.78
C LEU A 70 -9.38 -15.22 4.88
N LEU A 71 -8.66 -14.94 5.99
CA LEU A 71 -8.45 -15.91 7.07
C LEU A 71 -9.67 -16.17 7.97
N PRO A 72 -10.54 -15.18 8.32
CA PRO A 72 -11.76 -15.47 9.07
C PRO A 72 -12.64 -16.46 8.32
N ASP A 73 -13.15 -17.49 9.03
CA ASP A 73 -14.05 -18.49 8.42
C ASP A 73 -15.35 -17.87 7.92
N ASP A 74 -15.87 -16.87 8.64
CA ASP A 74 -17.05 -16.11 8.26
C ASP A 74 -16.68 -14.81 7.53
N PRO A 75 -16.99 -14.65 6.23
CA PRO A 75 -16.75 -13.42 5.47
C PRO A 75 -17.41 -12.18 6.05
N ALA A 76 -18.52 -12.36 6.79
CA ALA A 76 -19.22 -11.25 7.42
C ALA A 76 -18.35 -10.54 8.48
N VAL A 77 -17.38 -11.24 9.09
CA VAL A 77 -16.41 -10.63 10.02
C VAL A 77 -15.55 -9.60 9.27
N SER A 78 -14.99 -9.98 8.14
CA SER A 78 -14.18 -9.07 7.31
C SER A 78 -15.01 -7.89 6.81
N LEU A 79 -16.23 -8.12 6.35
CA LEU A 79 -17.14 -7.06 5.91
C LEU A 79 -17.44 -6.05 7.04
N ARG A 80 -17.72 -6.50 8.26
CA ARG A 80 -17.97 -5.61 9.40
C ARG A 80 -16.75 -4.75 9.71
N ARG A 81 -15.56 -5.35 9.74
CA ARG A 81 -14.30 -4.64 10.00
C ARG A 81 -14.00 -3.58 8.93
N TYR A 82 -14.20 -3.93 7.65
CA TYR A 82 -14.02 -2.96 6.56
C TYR A 82 -15.05 -1.84 6.60
N ARG A 83 -16.31 -2.10 6.98
CA ARG A 83 -17.32 -1.05 7.19
C ARG A 83 -16.89 -0.06 8.27
N THR A 84 -16.34 -0.52 9.39
CA THR A 84 -15.79 0.37 10.43
C THR A 84 -14.70 1.28 9.88
N ILE A 85 -13.79 0.76 9.04
CA ILE A 85 -12.74 1.56 8.41
C ILE A 85 -13.34 2.54 7.39
N PHE A 86 -14.31 2.11 6.60
CA PHE A 86 -15.00 2.94 5.62
C PHE A 86 -15.76 4.10 6.29
N ASP A 87 -16.42 3.84 7.41
CA ASP A 87 -17.09 4.89 8.20
C ASP A 87 -16.09 5.94 8.68
N LEU A 88 -14.93 5.52 9.20
CA LEU A 88 -13.87 6.46 9.58
C LEU A 88 -13.32 7.20 8.35
N ALA A 89 -13.08 6.52 7.23
CA ALA A 89 -12.60 7.14 5.98
C ALA A 89 -13.55 8.24 5.51
N LYS A 90 -14.85 7.98 5.54
CA LYS A 90 -15.89 8.99 5.19
C LYS A 90 -15.85 10.19 6.13
N LEU A 91 -15.76 9.96 7.43
CA LEU A 91 -15.70 11.06 8.42
C LEU A 91 -14.45 11.93 8.25
N LEU A 92 -13.34 11.33 7.82
CA LEU A 92 -12.08 12.03 7.55
C LEU A 92 -11.97 12.61 6.13
N GLY A 93 -12.92 12.32 5.24
CA GLY A 93 -12.83 12.72 3.83
C GLY A 93 -11.74 11.99 3.05
N VAL A 94 -11.32 10.80 3.52
CA VAL A 94 -10.33 9.95 2.84
C VAL A 94 -11.05 9.06 1.83
N GLY A 95 -10.60 9.10 0.57
CA GLY A 95 -11.26 8.37 -0.52
C GLY A 95 -10.72 6.96 -0.75
N VAL A 96 -9.57 6.61 -0.18
CA VAL A 96 -8.87 5.34 -0.44
C VAL A 96 -8.60 4.60 0.87
N VAL A 97 -8.87 3.30 0.85
CA VAL A 97 -8.44 2.35 1.89
C VAL A 97 -7.49 1.35 1.27
N SER A 98 -6.23 1.40 1.69
CA SER A 98 -5.21 0.44 1.26
C SER A 98 -5.38 -0.89 2.01
N ALA A 99 -5.10 -2.01 1.34
CA ALA A 99 -5.38 -3.33 1.88
C ALA A 99 -4.45 -4.40 1.29
N MET A 100 -4.30 -5.53 2.03
CA MET A 100 -3.84 -6.79 1.43
C MET A 100 -5.03 -7.56 0.88
N ALA A 101 -4.90 -8.10 -0.33
CA ALA A 101 -5.94 -8.98 -0.89
C ALA A 101 -6.12 -10.25 -0.05
N GLY A 102 -5.07 -10.65 0.67
CA GLY A 102 -5.00 -11.90 1.41
C GLY A 102 -4.71 -13.10 0.51
N ASN A 103 -4.45 -14.23 1.10
CA ASN A 103 -4.29 -15.52 0.43
C ASN A 103 -4.65 -16.66 1.39
N LEU A 104 -4.76 -17.87 0.85
CA LEU A 104 -4.84 -19.13 1.58
C LEU A 104 -3.59 -19.96 1.22
N PRO A 105 -2.48 -19.77 1.95
CA PRO A 105 -1.17 -20.29 1.54
C PRO A 105 -1.10 -21.81 1.39
N ASP A 106 -1.91 -22.54 2.18
CA ASP A 106 -1.96 -24.01 2.16
C ASP A 106 -3.03 -24.57 1.18
N ARG A 107 -3.60 -23.71 0.35
CA ARG A 107 -4.65 -24.09 -0.61
C ARG A 107 -4.22 -23.80 -2.04
N PRO A 108 -4.74 -24.56 -3.02
CA PRO A 108 -4.55 -24.24 -4.42
C PRO A 108 -5.01 -22.81 -4.75
N LEU A 109 -4.29 -22.13 -5.64
CA LEU A 109 -4.59 -20.75 -6.06
C LEU A 109 -6.07 -20.57 -6.48
N LYS A 110 -6.65 -21.56 -7.14
CA LYS A 110 -8.05 -21.54 -7.54
C LYS A 110 -9.01 -21.41 -6.34
N GLU A 111 -8.70 -22.07 -5.22
CA GLU A 111 -9.52 -21.99 -4.01
C GLU A 111 -9.34 -20.62 -3.33
N ALA A 112 -8.10 -20.13 -3.25
CA ALA A 112 -7.82 -18.80 -2.73
C ALA A 112 -8.51 -17.69 -3.54
N MET A 113 -8.54 -17.81 -4.87
CA MET A 113 -9.25 -16.88 -5.75
C MET A 113 -10.77 -16.99 -5.61
N ALA A 114 -11.33 -18.18 -5.35
CA ALA A 114 -12.75 -18.32 -5.05
C ALA A 114 -13.10 -17.64 -3.71
N ARG A 115 -12.26 -17.85 -2.70
CA ARG A 115 -12.41 -17.19 -1.40
C ARG A 115 -12.27 -15.68 -1.49
N PHE A 116 -11.34 -15.21 -2.31
CA PHE A 116 -11.22 -13.78 -2.62
C PHE A 116 -12.55 -13.20 -3.11
N ALA A 117 -13.18 -13.82 -4.08
CA ALA A 117 -14.46 -13.34 -4.61
C ALA A 117 -15.57 -13.34 -3.56
N GLU A 118 -15.63 -14.37 -2.71
CA GLU A 118 -16.61 -14.50 -1.63
C GLU A 118 -16.46 -13.37 -0.58
N VAL A 119 -15.23 -13.05 -0.19
CA VAL A 119 -14.94 -12.04 0.84
C VAL A 119 -14.98 -10.63 0.27
N TRP A 120 -14.31 -10.41 -0.86
CA TRP A 120 -14.15 -9.07 -1.41
C TRP A 120 -15.35 -8.58 -2.22
N GLY A 121 -16.21 -9.46 -2.70
CA GLY A 121 -17.45 -9.05 -3.38
C GLY A 121 -18.35 -8.16 -2.52
N PRO A 122 -18.76 -8.58 -1.31
CA PRO A 122 -19.53 -7.74 -0.40
C PRO A 122 -18.80 -6.49 0.08
N ILE A 123 -17.47 -6.56 0.29
CA ILE A 123 -16.66 -5.40 0.71
C ILE A 123 -16.58 -4.38 -0.42
N ALA A 124 -16.37 -4.81 -1.66
CA ALA A 124 -16.35 -3.95 -2.83
C ALA A 124 -17.69 -3.21 -3.02
N LYS A 125 -18.80 -3.93 -2.87
CA LYS A 125 -20.14 -3.33 -2.92
C LYS A 125 -20.33 -2.27 -1.83
N ALA A 126 -19.89 -2.54 -0.59
CA ALA A 126 -19.94 -1.55 0.48
C ALA A 126 -19.09 -0.32 0.18
N ALA A 127 -17.89 -0.49 -0.41
CA ALA A 127 -17.04 0.61 -0.83
C ALA A 127 -17.70 1.44 -1.95
N GLU A 128 -18.31 0.80 -2.95
CA GLU A 128 -19.06 1.48 -4.02
C GLU A 128 -20.19 2.33 -3.48
N ASP A 129 -21.02 1.75 -2.58
CA ASP A 129 -22.16 2.44 -1.98
C ASP A 129 -21.75 3.68 -1.17
N MET A 130 -20.52 3.68 -0.66
CA MET A 130 -19.95 4.80 0.10
C MET A 130 -19.07 5.72 -0.76
N GLY A 131 -18.87 5.43 -2.05
CA GLY A 131 -18.02 6.19 -2.95
C GLY A 131 -16.53 6.12 -2.57
N LEU A 132 -16.10 4.99 -2.00
CA LEU A 132 -14.71 4.74 -1.60
C LEU A 132 -14.01 3.81 -2.58
N LYS A 133 -12.69 3.78 -2.51
CA LYS A 133 -11.81 2.87 -3.24
C LYS A 133 -11.05 1.98 -2.27
N VAL A 134 -10.85 0.72 -2.65
CA VAL A 134 -9.95 -0.21 -1.99
C VAL A 134 -8.76 -0.46 -2.90
N ALA A 135 -7.57 -0.20 -2.40
CA ALA A 135 -6.32 -0.30 -3.13
C ALA A 135 -5.50 -1.48 -2.57
N PHE A 136 -5.34 -2.56 -3.34
CA PHE A 136 -4.53 -3.70 -2.92
C PHE A 136 -3.06 -3.42 -3.15
N GLU A 137 -2.26 -3.49 -2.09
CA GLU A 137 -0.81 -3.47 -2.22
C GLU A 137 -0.32 -4.74 -2.93
N ASN A 138 0.62 -4.56 -3.84
CA ASN A 138 1.18 -5.67 -4.61
C ASN A 138 2.38 -6.37 -3.93
N TRP A 139 2.47 -6.27 -2.61
CA TRP A 139 3.44 -7.03 -1.82
C TRP A 139 3.22 -8.55 -1.96
N PRO A 140 4.23 -9.36 -2.30
CA PRO A 140 4.07 -10.80 -2.39
C PRO A 140 3.81 -11.47 -1.04
N GLY A 141 4.31 -10.89 0.06
CA GLY A 141 4.15 -11.44 1.38
C GLY A 141 4.69 -12.86 1.47
N MET A 142 5.99 -13.01 1.30
CA MET A 142 6.60 -14.34 1.33
C MET A 142 6.72 -14.85 2.75
N GLY A 143 6.13 -16.01 2.99
CA GLY A 143 6.19 -16.73 4.24
C GLY A 143 6.71 -18.17 4.08
N GLY A 144 7.14 -18.75 5.20
CA GLY A 144 7.61 -20.15 5.25
C GLY A 144 9.02 -20.36 4.73
N ASP A 145 9.51 -21.58 4.94
CA ASP A 145 10.72 -22.09 4.30
C ASP A 145 10.39 -22.59 2.88
N ILE A 146 11.34 -23.19 2.23
CA ILE A 146 11.13 -23.78 0.90
C ILE A 146 10.21 -25.01 0.99
N PRO A 147 9.12 -25.07 0.19
CA PRO A 147 8.69 -24.07 -0.79
C PRO A 147 8.01 -22.86 -0.13
N TRP A 148 8.48 -21.67 -0.50
CA TRP A 148 7.85 -20.43 -0.05
C TRP A 148 6.44 -20.29 -0.65
N HIS A 149 5.57 -19.57 0.03
CA HIS A 149 4.23 -19.21 -0.44
C HIS A 149 3.96 -17.72 -0.26
N SER A 150 3.14 -17.16 -1.11
CA SER A 150 2.64 -15.80 -0.93
C SER A 150 1.46 -15.78 0.06
N VAL A 151 1.46 -14.81 0.98
CA VAL A 151 0.30 -14.56 1.87
C VAL A 151 -0.65 -13.51 1.30
N ASN A 152 -0.38 -13.02 0.09
CA ASN A 152 -1.18 -12.02 -0.61
C ASN A 152 -1.38 -12.42 -2.07
N LEU A 153 -2.60 -12.33 -2.60
CA LEU A 153 -2.92 -12.66 -3.99
C LEU A 153 -2.46 -11.58 -4.98
N ALA A 154 -2.37 -10.34 -4.54
CA ALA A 154 -2.15 -9.18 -5.42
C ALA A 154 -0.69 -8.98 -5.87
N TRP A 155 0.15 -10.02 -5.92
CA TRP A 155 1.59 -9.90 -6.14
C TRP A 155 2.05 -9.84 -7.61
N SER A 156 1.16 -10.03 -8.59
CA SER A 156 1.56 -10.01 -10.01
C SER A 156 0.42 -9.59 -10.94
N PRO A 157 0.74 -9.05 -12.13
CA PRO A 157 -0.25 -8.69 -13.14
C PRO A 157 -1.19 -9.83 -13.56
N ARG A 158 -0.70 -11.07 -13.59
CA ARG A 158 -1.52 -12.25 -13.85
C ARG A 158 -2.63 -12.39 -12.82
N ASN A 159 -2.29 -12.27 -11.54
CA ASN A 159 -3.25 -12.40 -10.45
C ASN A 159 -4.22 -11.22 -10.42
N TRP A 160 -3.75 -9.99 -10.70
CA TRP A 160 -4.62 -8.80 -10.75
C TRP A 160 -5.71 -8.95 -11.79
N ARG A 161 -5.39 -9.47 -13.00
CA ARG A 161 -6.41 -9.75 -14.04
C ARG A 161 -7.47 -10.70 -13.49
N GLU A 162 -7.06 -11.83 -12.90
CA GLU A 162 -8.00 -12.81 -12.35
C GLU A 162 -8.82 -12.24 -11.18
N MET A 163 -8.20 -11.47 -10.26
CA MET A 163 -8.90 -10.84 -9.15
C MET A 163 -10.00 -9.87 -9.64
N PHE A 164 -9.64 -8.96 -10.56
CA PHE A 164 -10.58 -7.97 -11.08
C PHE A 164 -11.64 -8.56 -12.05
N GLU A 165 -11.35 -9.69 -12.67
CA GLU A 165 -12.34 -10.46 -13.43
C GLU A 165 -13.35 -11.13 -12.51
N ARG A 166 -12.90 -11.71 -11.40
CA ARG A 166 -13.76 -12.38 -10.41
C ARG A 166 -14.63 -11.40 -9.61
N VAL A 167 -14.11 -10.26 -9.28
CA VAL A 167 -14.83 -9.17 -8.62
C VAL A 167 -14.71 -7.91 -9.47
N ASN A 168 -15.58 -7.84 -10.47
CA ASN A 168 -15.61 -6.71 -11.40
C ASN A 168 -16.27 -5.51 -10.74
N SER A 169 -15.48 -4.77 -9.95
CA SER A 169 -15.92 -3.59 -9.21
C SER A 169 -15.04 -2.38 -9.56
N PRO A 170 -15.64 -1.21 -9.79
CA PRO A 170 -14.89 0.04 -9.95
C PRO A 170 -14.27 0.52 -8.64
N ALA A 171 -14.65 -0.06 -7.49
CA ALA A 171 -14.09 0.27 -6.18
C ALA A 171 -12.81 -0.50 -5.85
N LEU A 172 -12.49 -1.59 -6.57
CA LEU A 172 -11.27 -2.36 -6.37
C LEU A 172 -10.18 -1.95 -7.35
N GLY A 173 -8.98 -1.74 -6.83
CA GLY A 173 -7.79 -1.38 -7.59
C GLY A 173 -6.51 -1.72 -6.85
N LEU A 174 -5.43 -1.03 -7.18
CA LEU A 174 -4.09 -1.29 -6.68
C LEU A 174 -3.57 -0.09 -5.90
N GLU A 175 -2.90 -0.39 -4.82
CA GLU A 175 -1.85 0.41 -4.25
C GLU A 175 -0.55 -0.08 -4.88
N PHE A 176 -0.05 0.70 -5.83
CA PHE A 176 1.03 0.23 -6.69
C PHE A 176 2.39 0.55 -6.09
N ASP A 177 3.14 -0.50 -5.78
CA ASP A 177 4.52 -0.42 -5.30
C ASP A 177 5.48 -1.02 -6.35
N PRO A 178 6.34 -0.20 -7.00
CA PRO A 178 7.28 -0.69 -7.98
C PRO A 178 8.35 -1.61 -7.37
N SER A 179 8.68 -1.44 -6.09
CA SER A 179 9.75 -2.17 -5.42
C SER A 179 9.55 -3.69 -5.44
N HIS A 180 8.29 -4.11 -5.31
CA HIS A 180 7.95 -5.54 -5.30
C HIS A 180 7.99 -6.19 -6.67
N LEU A 181 7.89 -5.41 -7.74
CA LEU A 181 7.91 -5.91 -9.11
C LEU A 181 9.33 -6.05 -9.66
N VAL A 182 10.20 -5.08 -9.33
CA VAL A 182 11.56 -5.05 -9.90
C VAL A 182 12.40 -6.27 -9.50
N TRP A 183 12.32 -6.73 -8.26
CA TRP A 183 13.08 -7.92 -7.86
C TRP A 183 12.50 -9.24 -8.42
N GLN A 184 11.21 -9.24 -8.78
CA GLN A 184 10.57 -10.35 -9.48
C GLN A 184 10.90 -10.36 -10.99
N GLY A 185 11.57 -9.32 -11.51
CA GLY A 185 11.83 -9.16 -12.94
C GLY A 185 10.59 -8.75 -13.75
N ILE A 186 9.57 -8.20 -13.08
CA ILE A 186 8.35 -7.72 -13.73
C ILE A 186 8.57 -6.25 -14.15
N ASP A 187 8.27 -5.95 -15.41
CA ASP A 187 8.28 -4.58 -15.91
C ASP A 187 7.16 -3.77 -15.25
N HIS A 188 7.55 -2.97 -14.25
CA HIS A 188 6.62 -2.19 -13.45
C HIS A 188 6.00 -1.03 -14.25
N ILE A 189 6.68 -0.49 -15.27
CA ILE A 189 6.12 0.58 -16.11
C ILE A 189 5.04 0.02 -17.04
N GLN A 190 5.27 -1.13 -17.65
CA GLN A 190 4.26 -1.79 -18.48
C GLN A 190 3.05 -2.23 -17.63
N ALA A 191 3.30 -2.79 -16.44
CA ALA A 191 2.24 -3.17 -15.51
C ALA A 191 1.40 -1.95 -15.07
N LEU A 192 2.05 -0.83 -14.73
CA LEU A 192 1.37 0.42 -14.38
C LEU A 192 0.45 0.90 -15.52
N LYS A 193 0.95 0.92 -16.75
CA LYS A 193 0.19 1.35 -17.94
C LYS A 193 -0.97 0.41 -18.26
N GLU A 194 -0.79 -0.89 -18.12
CA GLU A 194 -1.85 -1.88 -18.33
C GLU A 194 -3.00 -1.69 -17.34
N PHE A 195 -2.70 -1.46 -16.06
CA PHE A 195 -3.68 -1.31 -15.00
C PHE A 195 -4.02 0.15 -14.66
N ARG A 196 -3.77 1.10 -15.57
CA ARG A 196 -3.93 2.55 -15.35
C ARG A 196 -5.26 2.96 -14.69
N SER A 197 -6.37 2.31 -15.02
CA SER A 197 -7.70 2.63 -14.44
C SER A 197 -7.91 2.03 -13.05
N LYS A 198 -6.96 1.25 -12.56
CA LYS A 198 -6.99 0.54 -11.29
C LYS A 198 -5.93 1.04 -10.30
N ILE A 199 -5.15 2.06 -10.64
CA ILE A 199 -4.15 2.63 -9.73
C ILE A 199 -4.85 3.68 -8.85
N PHE A 200 -5.04 3.38 -7.56
CA PHE A 200 -5.76 4.24 -6.63
C PHE A 200 -4.85 4.88 -5.59
N HIS A 201 -3.74 4.24 -5.28
CA HIS A 201 -2.68 4.75 -4.43
C HIS A 201 -1.32 4.26 -4.94
N SER A 202 -0.24 4.91 -4.52
CA SER A 202 1.11 4.50 -4.92
C SER A 202 2.05 4.54 -3.73
N HIS A 203 2.82 3.48 -3.57
CA HIS A 203 3.99 3.50 -2.70
C HIS A 203 5.22 3.98 -3.44
N ALA A 204 6.10 4.61 -2.70
CA ALA A 204 7.45 4.96 -3.13
C ALA A 204 8.45 4.23 -2.22
N LYS A 205 8.72 2.99 -2.59
CA LYS A 205 9.75 2.13 -2.03
C LYS A 205 10.66 1.66 -3.13
N ASP A 206 11.94 1.61 -2.88
CA ASP A 206 12.94 1.17 -3.84
C ASP A 206 13.46 -0.23 -3.48
N THR A 207 14.17 -0.85 -4.39
CA THR A 207 14.78 -2.17 -4.16
C THR A 207 16.21 -2.18 -4.69
N GLU A 208 17.15 -2.56 -3.84
CA GLU A 208 18.52 -2.85 -4.24
C GLU A 208 18.65 -4.35 -4.54
N MET A 209 19.07 -4.67 -5.78
CA MET A 209 19.37 -6.04 -6.18
C MET A 209 20.78 -6.40 -5.76
N LEU A 210 20.93 -7.37 -4.88
CA LEU A 210 22.21 -7.89 -4.43
C LEU A 210 22.72 -8.94 -5.43
N ILE A 211 23.13 -8.50 -6.61
CA ILE A 211 23.43 -9.33 -7.79
C ILE A 211 24.50 -10.39 -7.48
N HIS A 212 25.44 -10.09 -6.60
CA HIS A 212 26.44 -11.10 -6.19
C HIS A 212 25.76 -12.31 -5.52
N ASN A 213 24.81 -12.05 -4.64
CA ASN A 213 24.03 -13.11 -3.96
C ASN A 213 23.13 -13.85 -4.94
N VAL A 214 22.46 -13.13 -5.85
CA VAL A 214 21.64 -13.76 -6.92
C VAL A 214 22.46 -14.72 -7.76
N ARG A 215 23.68 -14.33 -8.14
CA ARG A 215 24.59 -15.18 -8.94
C ARG A 215 25.11 -16.40 -8.19
N ARG A 216 25.19 -16.33 -6.87
CA ARG A 216 25.67 -17.41 -6.02
C ARG A 216 24.56 -18.39 -5.61
N GLU A 217 23.39 -17.87 -5.22
CA GLU A 217 22.32 -18.62 -4.59
C GLU A 217 21.05 -18.76 -5.45
N GLY A 218 20.96 -17.96 -6.53
CA GLY A 218 19.74 -17.86 -7.35
C GLY A 218 18.64 -17.05 -6.66
N LEU A 219 17.56 -16.77 -7.40
CA LEU A 219 16.43 -15.97 -6.87
C LEU A 219 15.58 -16.71 -5.83
N LEU A 220 15.57 -18.04 -5.86
CA LEU A 220 14.83 -18.85 -4.87
C LEU A 220 15.51 -18.84 -3.49
N GLY A 221 16.75 -18.39 -3.41
CA GLY A 221 17.45 -18.10 -2.17
C GLY A 221 17.01 -16.77 -1.54
N ILE A 222 15.72 -16.44 -1.58
CA ILE A 222 15.13 -15.18 -1.13
C ILE A 222 15.48 -14.85 0.32
N HIS A 223 15.42 -15.86 1.18
CA HIS A 223 15.79 -15.71 2.59
C HIS A 223 17.30 -15.52 2.78
N HIS A 224 18.09 -15.62 1.73
CA HIS A 224 19.55 -15.42 1.74
C HIS A 224 19.97 -14.04 1.24
N GLY A 225 19.03 -13.09 1.16
CA GLY A 225 19.36 -11.70 0.88
C GLY A 225 19.72 -11.41 -0.57
N CYS A 226 18.90 -11.85 -1.52
CA CYS A 226 19.08 -11.52 -2.94
C CYS A 226 18.69 -10.09 -3.30
N TRP A 227 17.90 -9.44 -2.46
CA TRP A 227 17.56 -8.01 -2.52
C TRP A 227 17.32 -7.46 -1.12
N ARG A 228 17.22 -6.15 -1.03
CA ARG A 228 16.73 -5.45 0.16
C ARG A 228 15.96 -4.22 -0.25
N TYR A 229 14.96 -3.83 0.56
CA TYR A 229 14.22 -2.60 0.33
C TYR A 229 15.07 -1.39 0.71
N ARG A 230 14.85 -0.31 -0.02
CA ARG A 230 15.55 0.94 0.14
C ARG A 230 14.58 2.12 0.09
N ILE A 231 15.00 3.24 0.63
CA ILE A 231 14.32 4.50 0.34
C ILE A 231 14.48 4.88 -1.14
N PRO A 232 13.56 5.68 -1.72
CA PRO A 232 13.63 6.13 -3.10
C PRO A 232 15.00 6.70 -3.48
N GLY A 233 15.53 6.26 -4.63
CA GLY A 233 16.81 6.68 -5.17
C GLY A 233 18.02 5.87 -4.70
N TYR A 234 17.82 4.87 -3.84
CA TYR A 234 18.89 4.00 -3.34
C TYR A 234 18.80 2.55 -3.85
N GLY A 235 17.94 2.31 -4.82
CA GLY A 235 17.75 1.02 -5.47
C GLY A 235 17.80 1.11 -6.99
N VAL A 236 17.01 0.28 -7.66
CA VAL A 236 17.00 0.14 -9.13
C VAL A 236 15.79 0.78 -9.80
N VAL A 237 14.83 1.32 -9.05
CA VAL A 237 13.66 1.99 -9.63
C VAL A 237 14.10 3.32 -10.28
N ASN A 238 13.77 3.50 -11.55
CA ASN A 238 13.94 4.79 -12.21
C ASN A 238 12.78 5.72 -11.84
N TRP A 239 12.95 6.51 -10.80
CA TRP A 239 11.91 7.38 -10.25
C TRP A 239 11.42 8.44 -11.22
N ALA A 240 12.31 8.98 -12.07
CA ALA A 240 11.90 9.94 -13.10
C ALA A 240 10.95 9.31 -14.12
N GLU A 241 11.26 8.09 -14.58
CA GLU A 241 10.41 7.34 -15.50
C GLU A 241 9.09 6.90 -14.83
N TYR A 242 9.17 6.46 -13.57
CA TYR A 242 7.99 6.04 -12.80
C TYR A 242 7.00 7.19 -12.59
N ILE A 243 7.48 8.36 -12.14
CA ILE A 243 6.63 9.54 -11.94
C ILE A 243 6.09 10.06 -13.29
N ALA A 244 6.90 10.05 -14.35
CA ALA A 244 6.42 10.39 -15.69
C ALA A 244 5.29 9.45 -16.15
N ALA A 245 5.41 8.15 -15.89
CA ALA A 245 4.37 7.17 -16.22
C ALA A 245 3.08 7.39 -15.40
N LEU A 246 3.18 7.73 -14.12
CA LEU A 246 2.02 8.12 -13.30
C LEU A 246 1.31 9.35 -13.88
N ILE A 247 2.06 10.36 -14.30
CA ILE A 247 1.50 11.58 -14.96
C ILE A 247 0.84 11.18 -16.29
N GLU A 248 1.48 10.35 -17.09
CA GLU A 248 0.98 9.90 -18.40
C GLU A 248 -0.38 9.17 -18.29
N ILE A 249 -0.57 8.37 -17.24
CA ILE A 249 -1.85 7.69 -17.00
C ILE A 249 -2.92 8.58 -16.33
N GLY A 250 -2.60 9.84 -16.02
CA GLY A 250 -3.51 10.80 -15.37
C GLY A 250 -3.68 10.55 -13.86
N TYR A 251 -2.71 9.91 -13.21
CA TYR A 251 -2.75 9.71 -11.76
C TYR A 251 -2.46 11.03 -11.01
N ASP A 252 -3.33 11.39 -10.06
CA ASP A 252 -3.20 12.60 -9.25
C ASP A 252 -3.31 12.35 -7.73
N GLY A 253 -3.31 11.07 -7.33
CA GLY A 253 -3.48 10.62 -5.94
C GLY A 253 -2.25 10.83 -5.05
N GLY A 254 -2.22 10.10 -3.93
CA GLY A 254 -1.11 10.10 -2.98
C GLY A 254 0.05 9.20 -3.43
N ILE A 255 1.27 9.66 -3.16
CA ILE A 255 2.49 8.85 -3.25
C ILE A 255 3.08 8.80 -1.85
N ALA A 256 3.10 7.62 -1.24
CA ALA A 256 3.61 7.43 0.12
C ALA A 256 4.97 6.74 0.11
N ILE A 257 5.99 7.38 0.70
CA ILE A 257 7.25 6.67 0.97
C ILE A 257 6.97 5.58 1.99
N GLU A 258 7.20 4.33 1.62
CA GLU A 258 7.21 3.21 2.55
C GLU A 258 8.65 2.92 2.95
N HIS A 259 9.00 3.35 4.18
CA HIS A 259 10.37 3.31 4.65
C HIS A 259 10.69 1.97 5.34
N GLU A 260 11.25 1.04 4.56
CA GLU A 260 11.77 -0.26 5.03
C GLU A 260 13.29 -0.42 4.76
N ASP A 261 14.03 0.69 4.64
CA ASP A 261 15.47 0.66 4.38
C ASP A 261 16.24 0.31 5.66
N PRO A 262 16.95 -0.83 5.71
CA PRO A 262 17.68 -1.24 6.91
C PRO A 262 18.89 -0.34 7.21
N VAL A 263 19.39 0.43 6.24
CA VAL A 263 20.53 1.36 6.44
C VAL A 263 20.08 2.63 7.17
N PHE A 264 18.81 3.02 6.98
CA PHE A 264 18.23 4.20 7.60
C PHE A 264 17.19 3.86 8.68
N ALA A 265 17.25 2.65 9.25
CA ALA A 265 16.37 2.25 10.35
C ALA A 265 16.74 2.90 11.69
N GLY A 266 15.84 2.81 12.67
CA GLY A 266 16.06 3.32 14.02
C GLY A 266 16.26 4.83 14.05
N ASP A 267 17.34 5.28 14.67
CA ASP A 267 17.66 6.73 14.84
C ASP A 267 17.85 7.46 13.50
N ARG A 268 18.07 6.73 12.42
CA ARG A 268 18.25 7.29 11.07
C ARG A 268 16.95 7.32 10.24
N PHE A 269 15.82 6.92 10.81
CA PHE A 269 14.55 6.86 10.10
C PHE A 269 14.17 8.18 9.44
N GLU A 270 14.27 9.29 10.18
CA GLU A 270 13.96 10.61 9.65
C GLU A 270 14.96 11.04 8.54
N GLU A 271 16.23 10.68 8.67
CA GLU A 271 17.23 10.91 7.61
C GLU A 271 16.80 10.19 6.31
N GLY A 272 16.30 8.95 6.43
CA GLY A 272 15.78 8.20 5.29
C GLY A 272 14.60 8.90 4.62
N LEU A 273 13.64 9.37 5.40
CA LEU A 273 12.49 10.14 4.87
C LEU A 273 12.93 11.40 4.13
N VAL A 274 13.85 12.18 4.71
CA VAL A 274 14.38 13.41 4.10
C VAL A 274 15.09 13.12 2.77
N ARG A 275 15.89 12.05 2.71
CA ARG A 275 16.58 11.65 1.48
C ARG A 275 15.60 11.22 0.39
N GLY A 276 14.62 10.37 0.72
CA GLY A 276 13.58 9.95 -0.22
C GLY A 276 12.72 11.15 -0.69
N PHE A 277 12.39 12.07 0.21
CA PHE A 277 11.69 13.31 -0.15
C PHE A 277 12.48 14.14 -1.18
N HIS A 278 13.79 14.33 -0.98
CA HIS A 278 14.61 15.11 -1.91
C HIS A 278 14.73 14.47 -3.29
N VAL A 279 14.61 13.15 -3.40
CA VAL A 279 14.58 12.45 -4.70
C VAL A 279 13.23 12.67 -5.40
N LEU A 280 12.13 12.55 -4.67
CA LEU A 280 10.79 12.53 -5.26
C LEU A 280 10.17 13.91 -5.45
N ASN A 281 10.40 14.84 -4.50
CA ASN A 281 9.72 16.13 -4.50
C ASN A 281 9.93 16.95 -5.79
N PRO A 282 11.13 17.05 -6.38
CA PRO A 282 11.34 17.75 -7.64
C PRO A 282 10.61 17.11 -8.83
N LEU A 283 10.33 15.80 -8.76
CA LEU A 283 9.62 15.06 -9.81
C LEU A 283 8.10 15.20 -9.69
N VAL A 284 7.60 15.27 -8.45
CA VAL A 284 6.16 15.35 -8.14
C VAL A 284 5.67 16.81 -8.16
N ASN A 285 6.45 17.72 -7.65
CA ASN A 285 6.16 19.15 -7.51
C ASN A 285 7.27 19.98 -8.18
N PRO A 286 7.34 20.00 -9.54
CA PRO A 286 8.33 20.82 -10.23
C PRO A 286 8.10 22.31 -9.90
N SER A 287 9.19 23.02 -9.59
CA SER A 287 9.21 24.46 -9.28
C SER A 287 8.93 25.31 -10.51
#